data_782f5fa5e011672dca32d476562b0546
#
_entry.id   782f5fa5e011672dca32d476562b0546
#
_cell.length_a   1.000
_cell.length_b   1.000
_cell.length_c   1.000
_cell.angle_alpha   90.00
_cell.angle_beta   90.00
_cell.angle_gamma   90.00
#
_symmetry.space_group_name_H-M   'P 1'
#
loop_
_entity.id
_entity.type
_entity.pdbx_description
1 polymer ?
#
loop_
_entity_poly.entity_id
_entity_poly.type
_entity_poly.pdbx_seq_one_letter_code
_entity_poly.pdbx_strand_id
1 'polypeptide(L)'
;MLTTLPQKAEPAHTALILVDVLNAFCAEGGAMHREGRDLSLVEPMMPRLHKLIQAARAAKIKLVWIQCAYNTGPNHYLSEVWLEQAKRRRNGAYTDFPVCEPGKWDQDFYEVRPLPDEVIVT
;
A
#
# COMPACT_ATOMS: atom_id res chain seq x y z
N MET A 1 -4.57 27.01 -15.97
CA MET A 1 -3.73 26.44 -14.87
C MET A 1 -4.56 26.46 -13.58
N LEU A 2 -4.63 25.34 -12.84
CA LEU A 2 -5.37 25.29 -11.56
C LEU A 2 -4.55 25.96 -10.45
N THR A 3 -5.02 27.06 -9.91
CA THR A 3 -4.24 27.90 -8.97
C THR A 3 -4.71 27.80 -7.53
N THR A 4 -6.01 27.62 -7.31
CA THR A 4 -6.61 27.53 -5.97
C THR A 4 -6.78 26.08 -5.52
N LEU A 5 -6.82 25.85 -4.21
CA LEU A 5 -7.06 24.51 -3.65
C LEU A 5 -8.41 23.91 -4.10
N PRO A 6 -9.54 24.64 -4.10
CA PRO A 6 -10.79 24.12 -4.65
C PRO A 6 -10.70 23.68 -6.11
N GLN A 7 -10.02 24.45 -6.96
CA GLN A 7 -9.79 24.04 -8.36
C GLN A 7 -8.96 22.77 -8.48
N LYS A 8 -7.93 22.61 -7.63
CA LYS A 8 -7.06 21.44 -7.61
C LYS A 8 -7.78 20.19 -7.06
N ALA A 9 -8.72 20.39 -6.17
CA ALA A 9 -9.52 19.34 -5.53
C ALA A 9 -10.87 19.08 -6.22
N GLU A 10 -11.09 19.63 -7.40
CA GLU A 10 -12.30 19.38 -8.20
C GLU A 10 -12.42 17.88 -8.50
N PRO A 11 -13.54 17.21 -8.11
CA PRO A 11 -13.68 15.76 -8.28
C PRO A 11 -13.44 15.25 -9.70
N ALA A 12 -13.80 16.05 -10.71
CA ALA A 12 -13.60 15.69 -12.12
C ALA A 12 -12.12 15.56 -12.54
N HIS A 13 -11.20 16.13 -11.75
CA HIS A 13 -9.76 16.16 -12.04
C HIS A 13 -8.90 15.56 -10.92
N THR A 14 -9.53 14.99 -9.90
CA THR A 14 -8.85 14.50 -8.70
C THR A 14 -8.96 12.99 -8.61
N ALA A 15 -7.91 12.35 -8.17
CA ALA A 15 -7.94 10.96 -7.71
C ALA A 15 -7.32 10.87 -6.31
N LEU A 16 -7.90 10.05 -5.45
CA LEU A 16 -7.27 9.62 -4.20
C LEU A 16 -6.50 8.34 -4.47
N ILE A 17 -5.18 8.39 -4.31
CA ILE A 17 -4.30 7.24 -4.47
C ILE A 17 -3.90 6.73 -3.10
N LEU A 18 -4.23 5.47 -2.82
CA LEU A 18 -3.86 4.76 -1.60
C LEU A 18 -2.71 3.81 -1.92
N VAL A 19 -1.56 4.06 -1.33
CA VAL A 19 -0.34 3.33 -1.64
C VAL A 19 -0.01 2.39 -0.49
N ASP A 20 0.02 1.09 -0.77
CA ASP A 20 0.54 0.06 0.12
C ASP A 20 -0.09 0.02 1.53
N VAL A 21 -1.39 0.31 1.64
CA VAL A 21 -2.14 0.10 2.89
C VAL A 21 -2.47 -1.40 3.00
N LEU A 22 -1.43 -2.19 3.23
CA LEU A 22 -1.45 -3.66 3.19
C LEU A 22 -1.08 -4.25 4.55
N ASN A 23 -1.48 -5.50 4.79
CA ASN A 23 -1.13 -6.20 6.02
C ASN A 23 0.38 -6.29 6.24
N ALA A 24 1.18 -6.47 5.17
CA ALA A 24 2.64 -6.48 5.25
C ALA A 24 3.22 -5.26 5.95
N PHE A 25 2.63 -4.09 5.73
CA PHE A 25 3.18 -2.81 6.20
C PHE A 25 2.46 -2.23 7.41
N CYS A 26 1.21 -2.62 7.63
CA CYS A 26 0.35 -2.00 8.63
C CYS A 26 -0.05 -2.93 9.78
N ALA A 27 -0.07 -4.24 9.55
CA ALA A 27 -0.59 -5.17 10.54
C ALA A 27 0.48 -5.70 11.49
N GLU A 28 0.08 -5.98 12.73
CA GLU A 28 0.85 -6.84 13.62
C GLU A 28 1.01 -8.23 12.97
N GLY A 29 2.22 -8.78 13.01
CA GLY A 29 2.57 -10.01 12.30
C GLY A 29 2.91 -9.82 10.81
N GLY A 30 2.67 -8.65 10.22
CA GLY A 30 3.10 -8.31 8.88
C GLY A 30 4.62 -8.18 8.75
N ALA A 31 5.12 -8.04 7.52
CA ALA A 31 6.55 -8.00 7.25
C ALA A 31 7.28 -6.90 8.03
N MET A 32 6.73 -5.69 8.10
CA MET A 32 7.35 -4.58 8.83
C MET A 32 7.39 -4.83 10.33
N HIS A 33 6.32 -5.43 10.90
CA HIS A 33 6.31 -5.82 12.31
C HIS A 33 7.38 -6.88 12.60
N ARG A 34 7.50 -7.90 11.75
CA ARG A 34 8.52 -8.95 11.87
C ARG A 34 9.95 -8.40 11.78
N GLU A 35 10.16 -7.31 11.01
CA GLU A 35 11.42 -6.57 10.97
C GLU A 35 11.69 -5.68 12.20
N GLY A 36 10.76 -5.62 13.15
CA GLY A 36 10.88 -4.76 14.32
C GLY A 36 10.68 -3.28 14.02
N ARG A 37 9.94 -2.94 12.96
CA ARG A 37 9.58 -1.55 12.64
C ARG A 37 8.53 -1.03 13.61
N ASP A 38 8.64 0.24 13.93
CA ASP A 38 7.63 0.93 14.72
C ASP A 38 6.37 1.17 13.88
N LEU A 39 5.27 0.56 14.27
CA LEU A 39 3.95 0.71 13.66
C LEU A 39 3.00 1.60 14.49
N SER A 40 3.50 2.27 15.52
CA SER A 40 2.67 3.07 16.45
C SER A 40 1.84 4.18 15.79
N LEU A 41 2.23 4.62 14.60
CA LEU A 41 1.49 5.63 13.84
C LEU A 41 0.37 5.05 12.97
N VAL A 42 0.33 3.74 12.77
CA VAL A 42 -0.69 3.09 11.92
C VAL A 42 -2.07 3.17 12.58
N GLU A 43 -2.18 2.76 13.84
CA GLU A 43 -3.44 2.78 14.57
C GLU A 43 -4.11 4.17 14.58
N PRO A 44 -3.44 5.29 14.95
CA PRO A 44 -4.07 6.61 14.91
C PRO A 44 -4.29 7.15 13.48
N MET A 45 -3.63 6.60 12.47
CA MET A 45 -3.85 6.95 11.06
C MET A 45 -5.18 6.38 10.54
N MET A 46 -5.52 5.14 10.89
CA MET A 46 -6.63 4.41 10.28
C MET A 46 -7.99 5.12 10.38
N PRO A 47 -8.44 5.67 11.51
CA PRO A 47 -9.71 6.41 11.57
C PRO A 47 -9.75 7.63 10.65
N ARG A 48 -8.60 8.28 10.43
CA ARG A 48 -8.49 9.43 9.51
C ARG A 48 -8.56 8.97 8.06
N LEU A 49 -7.91 7.87 7.74
CA LEU A 49 -7.93 7.26 6.41
C LEU A 49 -9.34 6.79 6.04
N HIS A 50 -10.06 6.14 6.96
CA HIS A 50 -11.47 5.77 6.76
C HIS A 50 -12.33 6.99 6.42
N LYS A 51 -12.20 8.07 7.18
CA LYS A 51 -12.95 9.32 6.91
C LYS A 51 -12.61 9.92 5.55
N LEU A 52 -11.32 9.91 5.18
CA LEU A 52 -10.86 10.42 3.88
C LEU A 52 -11.45 9.60 2.72
N ILE A 53 -11.39 8.27 2.81
CA ILE A 53 -11.96 7.35 1.81
C ILE A 53 -13.47 7.59 1.66
N GLN A 54 -14.20 7.67 2.77
CA GLN A 54 -15.65 7.94 2.74
C GLN A 54 -15.97 9.29 2.11
N ALA A 55 -15.22 10.33 2.45
CA ALA A 55 -15.42 11.66 1.88
C ALA A 55 -15.12 11.67 0.38
N ALA A 56 -14.05 10.99 -0.06
CA ALA A 56 -13.70 10.89 -1.47
C ALA A 56 -14.78 10.15 -2.28
N ARG A 57 -15.31 9.04 -1.73
CA ARG A 57 -16.43 8.30 -2.33
C ARG A 57 -17.69 9.15 -2.43
N ALA A 58 -18.05 9.85 -1.35
CA ALA A 58 -19.21 10.76 -1.34
C ALA A 58 -19.07 11.89 -2.37
N ALA A 59 -17.86 12.42 -2.55
CA ALA A 59 -17.55 13.44 -3.54
C ALA A 59 -17.37 12.89 -4.96
N LYS A 60 -17.49 11.56 -5.17
CA LYS A 60 -17.26 10.88 -6.46
C LYS A 60 -15.84 11.08 -7.01
N ILE A 61 -14.87 11.27 -6.13
CA ILE A 61 -13.44 11.27 -6.47
C ILE A 61 -13.04 9.83 -6.80
N LYS A 62 -12.30 9.64 -7.88
CA LYS A 62 -11.77 8.33 -8.25
C LYS A 62 -10.79 7.84 -7.19
N LEU A 63 -10.95 6.60 -6.72
CA LEU A 63 -9.99 5.93 -5.87
C LEU A 63 -9.12 4.98 -6.70
N VAL A 64 -7.82 5.03 -6.42
CA VAL A 64 -6.82 4.14 -7.00
C VAL A 64 -6.03 3.50 -5.87
N TRP A 65 -6.05 2.18 -5.82
CA TRP A 65 -5.38 1.37 -4.81
C TRP A 65 -4.11 0.79 -5.40
N ILE A 66 -2.97 1.12 -4.84
CA ILE A 66 -1.69 0.55 -5.24
C ILE A 66 -1.33 -0.54 -4.24
N GLN A 67 -1.03 -1.71 -4.77
CA GLN A 67 -0.71 -2.90 -4.02
C GLN A 67 0.61 -3.47 -4.54
N CYS A 68 1.62 -3.61 -3.71
CA CYS A 68 2.86 -4.23 -4.14
C CYS A 68 2.74 -5.75 -4.20
N ALA A 69 3.55 -6.36 -5.06
CA ALA A 69 3.68 -7.79 -5.19
C ALA A 69 5.17 -8.16 -5.27
N TYR A 70 5.67 -8.86 -4.26
CA TYR A 70 7.01 -9.41 -4.24
C TYR A 70 6.92 -10.92 -4.22
N ASN A 71 7.60 -11.57 -5.15
CA ASN A 71 7.69 -13.02 -5.19
C ASN A 71 9.13 -13.44 -4.85
N THR A 72 9.30 -14.20 -3.78
CA THR A 72 10.61 -14.71 -3.33
C THR A 72 11.00 -16.05 -3.96
N GLY A 73 10.09 -16.66 -4.73
CA GLY A 73 10.37 -17.84 -5.55
C GLY A 73 11.15 -17.51 -6.84
N PRO A 74 11.02 -18.26 -7.93
CA PRO A 74 11.55 -17.85 -9.23
C PRO A 74 10.87 -16.53 -9.63
N ASN A 75 11.64 -15.48 -9.48
CA ASN A 75 11.16 -14.14 -9.22
C ASN A 75 10.91 -13.38 -10.52
N HIS A 76 9.68 -13.30 -10.95
CA HIS A 76 9.29 -12.61 -12.17
C HIS A 76 9.18 -11.09 -12.04
N TYR A 77 9.22 -10.54 -10.81
CA TYR A 77 8.90 -9.13 -10.53
C TYR A 77 10.11 -8.29 -10.10
N LEU A 78 11.21 -8.91 -9.70
CA LEU A 78 12.36 -8.21 -9.13
C LEU A 78 13.58 -8.34 -10.04
N SER A 79 14.29 -7.24 -10.26
CA SER A 79 15.54 -7.26 -11.01
C SER A 79 16.68 -7.90 -10.20
N GLU A 80 17.68 -8.44 -10.89
CA GLU A 80 18.90 -8.98 -10.23
C GLU A 80 19.58 -7.91 -9.37
N VAL A 81 19.61 -6.67 -9.83
CA VAL A 81 20.18 -5.53 -9.08
C VAL A 81 19.41 -5.31 -7.77
N TRP A 82 18.10 -5.38 -7.81
CA TRP A 82 17.27 -5.26 -6.61
C TRP A 82 17.54 -6.39 -5.62
N LEU A 83 17.61 -7.62 -6.10
CA LEU A 83 17.89 -8.81 -5.28
C LEU A 83 19.28 -8.71 -4.61
N GLU A 84 20.29 -8.27 -5.34
CA GLU A 84 21.62 -8.04 -4.78
C GLU A 84 21.62 -6.94 -3.71
N GLN A 85 20.87 -5.86 -3.92
CA GLN A 85 20.73 -4.81 -2.92
C GLN A 85 19.95 -5.30 -1.69
N ALA A 86 18.90 -6.09 -1.88
CA ALA A 86 18.10 -6.65 -0.79
C ALA A 86 18.94 -7.56 0.12
N LYS A 87 19.82 -8.38 -0.44
CA LYS A 87 20.78 -9.21 0.33
C LYS A 87 21.71 -8.38 1.21
N ARG A 88 22.05 -7.16 0.79
CA ARG A 88 22.95 -6.25 1.54
C ARG A 88 22.23 -5.43 2.59
N ARG A 89 20.92 -5.29 2.47
CA ARG A 89 20.10 -4.52 3.41
C ARG A 89 19.64 -5.42 4.55
N ARG A 90 19.92 -4.99 5.79
CA ARG A 90 19.34 -5.52 7.04
C ARG A 90 19.09 -7.03 7.03
N ASN A 91 20.15 -7.82 6.91
CA ASN A 91 20.09 -9.28 7.03
C ASN A 91 19.18 -9.97 5.99
N GLY A 92 19.05 -9.42 4.79
CA GLY A 92 18.25 -10.07 3.75
C GLY A 92 16.75 -10.03 3.96
N ALA A 93 16.21 -9.02 4.66
CA ALA A 93 14.83 -8.97 5.11
C ALA A 93 13.76 -9.29 4.05
N TYR A 94 14.00 -8.93 2.78
CA TYR A 94 13.09 -9.26 1.67
C TYR A 94 13.40 -10.60 1.00
N THR A 95 14.50 -11.25 1.33
CA THR A 95 14.87 -12.57 0.80
C THR A 95 14.63 -13.69 1.80
N ASP A 96 14.67 -13.38 3.09
CA ASP A 96 14.57 -14.38 4.16
C ASP A 96 13.11 -14.65 4.56
N PHE A 97 12.21 -13.72 4.31
CA PHE A 97 10.77 -13.94 4.47
C PHE A 97 9.96 -13.19 3.41
N PRO A 98 8.85 -13.79 2.97
CA PRO A 98 7.99 -13.19 1.96
C PRO A 98 7.39 -11.85 2.42
N VAL A 99 7.37 -10.87 1.52
CA VAL A 99 6.70 -9.59 1.71
C VAL A 99 5.72 -9.40 0.56
N CYS A 100 4.44 -9.19 0.85
CA CYS A 100 3.40 -9.02 -0.16
C CYS A 100 3.45 -10.10 -1.25
N GLU A 101 3.61 -11.35 -0.84
CA GLU A 101 3.59 -12.47 -1.80
C GLU A 101 2.20 -12.57 -2.44
N PRO A 102 2.10 -12.68 -3.77
CA PRO A 102 0.83 -12.72 -4.47
C PRO A 102 -0.16 -13.76 -3.92
N GLY A 103 -1.36 -13.31 -3.59
CA GLY A 103 -2.43 -14.15 -3.05
C GLY A 103 -2.25 -14.59 -1.60
N LYS A 104 -1.30 -14.02 -0.87
CA LYS A 104 -1.11 -14.26 0.56
C LYS A 104 -1.65 -13.12 1.40
N TRP A 105 -1.89 -13.42 2.69
CA TRP A 105 -2.41 -12.47 3.67
C TRP A 105 -1.59 -11.15 3.75
N ASP A 106 -0.27 -11.23 3.61
CA ASP A 106 0.62 -10.05 3.61
C ASP A 106 0.26 -9.03 2.51
N GLN A 107 -0.22 -9.52 1.35
CA GLN A 107 -0.63 -8.67 0.23
C GLN A 107 -2.02 -8.07 0.40
N ASP A 108 -2.86 -8.64 1.26
CA ASP A 108 -4.21 -8.14 1.47
C ASP A 108 -4.22 -6.71 2.02
N PHE A 109 -5.24 -5.94 1.64
CA PHE A 109 -5.45 -4.60 2.18
C PHE A 109 -5.76 -4.64 3.68
N TYR A 110 -5.15 -3.72 4.43
CA TYR A 110 -5.28 -3.60 5.88
C TYR A 110 -6.49 -2.72 6.23
N GLU A 111 -7.47 -3.30 6.93
CA GLU A 111 -8.70 -2.68 7.45
C GLU A 111 -9.59 -1.95 6.42
N VAL A 112 -9.02 -1.34 5.38
CA VAL A 112 -9.73 -0.70 4.28
C VAL A 112 -9.69 -1.58 3.05
N ARG A 113 -10.73 -1.49 2.18
CA ARG A 113 -10.80 -2.32 0.98
C ARG A 113 -11.38 -1.55 -0.19
N PRO A 114 -10.90 -1.82 -1.42
CA PRO A 114 -11.52 -1.28 -2.63
C PRO A 114 -12.95 -1.80 -2.82
N LEU A 115 -13.80 -0.98 -3.43
CA LEU A 115 -15.08 -1.42 -3.97
C LEU A 115 -14.87 -2.04 -5.36
N PRO A 116 -15.86 -2.82 -5.87
CA PRO A 116 -15.70 -3.54 -7.15
C PRO A 116 -15.43 -2.65 -8.38
N ASP A 117 -15.81 -1.38 -8.32
CA ASP A 117 -15.63 -0.38 -9.38
C ASP A 117 -14.39 0.50 -9.18
N GLU A 118 -13.65 0.32 -8.10
CA GLU A 118 -12.41 1.06 -7.83
C GLU A 118 -11.21 0.38 -8.47
N VAL A 119 -10.22 1.19 -8.86
CA VAL A 119 -9.04 0.71 -9.60
C VAL A 119 -8.00 0.14 -8.63
N ILE A 120 -7.55 -1.08 -8.88
CA ILE A 120 -6.40 -1.69 -8.21
C ILE A 120 -5.25 -1.77 -9.21
N VAL A 121 -4.07 -1.36 -8.80
CA VAL A 121 -2.80 -1.47 -9.54
C VAL A 121 -1.84 -2.28 -8.68
N THR A 122 -1.30 -3.35 -9.25
CA THR A 122 -0.32 -4.24 -8.63
C THR A 122 0.99 -4.21 -9.40
#